data_e354f20129693212d28372d6b79b8447
#
_entry.id   e354f20129693212d28372d6b79b8447
#
_cell.length_a   1.000
_cell.length_b   1.000
_cell.length_c   1.000
_cell.angle_alpha   90.00
_cell.angle_beta   90.00
_cell.angle_gamma   90.00
#
_symmetry.space_group_name_H-M   'P 1'
#
loop_
_entity.id
_entity.type
_entity.pdbx_description
1 polymer ?
#
loop_
_entity_poly.entity_id
_entity_poly.type
_entity_poly.pdbx_seq_one_letter_code
_entity_poly.pdbx_strand_id
1 'polypeptide(L)'
;MSTAEVASNINAPTKFIETNGVTYAYRRFGAGSGHPLLLLQHFTGTLDNWDPAVTDPLASGREVILFESAGVGRSTGQVPPTIGGMATHVLAFLDGLRLKTCDVLGFSLGGMVAQQMALDRSSAIRRMILVGTAPRGGEDIMHLDKPRLAQHIGNPKLQGYAVLQKIFFDLTPSSQAAGGAFIERLMQRKADREPVSGAAVAQAQMASFRDWEAFTGERFADLKRILQPVLVVNGIHDEMIPVANSYWLSANLPNAVLLTYPDSGHGSLFQFHESFTRQAEAFLASDSTFAPY
;
A
#
# COMPACT_ATOMS: atom_id res chain seq x y z
N MET A 1 -32.59 -20.67 7.29
CA MET A 1 -32.11 -19.28 7.22
C MET A 1 -30.71 -19.34 6.65
N SER A 2 -30.48 -18.83 5.43
CA SER A 2 -29.13 -18.75 4.87
C SER A 2 -28.35 -17.75 5.74
N THR A 3 -27.31 -18.21 6.43
CA THR A 3 -26.34 -17.30 7.04
C THR A 3 -25.69 -16.54 5.89
N ALA A 4 -25.96 -15.23 5.80
CA ALA A 4 -25.29 -14.38 4.83
C ALA A 4 -23.77 -14.57 5.04
N GLU A 5 -23.08 -15.01 4.03
CA GLU A 5 -21.62 -15.18 4.07
C GLU A 5 -21.00 -13.82 4.39
N VAL A 6 -20.14 -13.76 5.41
CA VAL A 6 -19.46 -12.51 5.78
C VAL A 6 -18.55 -12.10 4.64
N ALA A 7 -18.72 -10.88 4.15
CA ALA A 7 -17.88 -10.37 3.07
C ALA A 7 -16.42 -10.28 3.54
N SER A 8 -15.52 -10.82 2.72
CA SER A 8 -14.07 -10.89 2.92
C SER A 8 -13.35 -10.43 1.65
N ASN A 9 -12.04 -10.38 1.66
CA ASN A 9 -11.26 -10.02 0.46
C ASN A 9 -11.63 -10.89 -0.76
N ILE A 10 -11.81 -12.21 -0.54
CA ILE A 10 -12.00 -13.15 -1.65
C ILE A 10 -13.41 -13.14 -2.25
N ASN A 11 -14.43 -12.65 -1.54
CA ASN A 11 -15.83 -12.66 -1.99
C ASN A 11 -16.50 -11.28 -2.05
N ALA A 12 -15.90 -10.22 -1.51
CA ALA A 12 -16.45 -8.86 -1.58
C ALA A 12 -16.62 -8.44 -3.04
N PRO A 13 -17.82 -7.98 -3.45
CA PRO A 13 -18.06 -7.53 -4.82
C PRO A 13 -17.28 -6.25 -5.11
N THR A 14 -16.76 -6.12 -6.33
CA THR A 14 -16.22 -4.85 -6.80
C THR A 14 -17.36 -3.88 -7.04
N LYS A 15 -17.24 -2.72 -6.43
CA LYS A 15 -18.16 -1.58 -6.53
C LYS A 15 -17.52 -0.47 -7.35
N PHE A 16 -18.35 0.45 -7.83
CA PHE A 16 -17.90 1.58 -8.62
C PHE A 16 -18.50 2.87 -8.07
N ILE A 17 -17.71 3.94 -8.10
CA ILE A 17 -18.19 5.28 -7.76
C ILE A 17 -17.61 6.28 -8.75
N GLU A 18 -18.46 7.15 -9.26
CA GLU A 18 -18.03 8.22 -10.14
C GLU A 18 -17.87 9.52 -9.35
N THR A 19 -16.71 10.16 -9.51
CA THR A 19 -16.46 11.49 -8.99
C THR A 19 -15.43 12.22 -9.86
N ASN A 20 -15.68 13.50 -10.13
CA ASN A 20 -14.85 14.35 -10.99
C ASN A 20 -14.56 13.75 -12.38
N GLY A 21 -15.54 13.06 -12.97
CA GLY A 21 -15.45 12.45 -14.30
C GLY A 21 -14.60 11.16 -14.36
N VAL A 22 -14.24 10.61 -13.22
CA VAL A 22 -13.53 9.32 -13.12
C VAL A 22 -14.39 8.34 -12.34
N THR A 23 -14.55 7.13 -12.88
CA THR A 23 -15.18 6.00 -12.18
C THR A 23 -14.10 5.17 -11.51
N TYR A 24 -14.13 5.07 -10.18
CA TYR A 24 -13.19 4.27 -9.40
C TYR A 24 -13.80 2.92 -9.05
N ALA A 25 -13.06 1.85 -9.31
CA ALA A 25 -13.37 0.52 -8.78
C ALA A 25 -12.83 0.41 -7.35
N TYR A 26 -13.57 -0.27 -6.48
CA TYR A 26 -13.16 -0.48 -5.08
C TYR A 26 -13.90 -1.67 -4.49
N ARG A 27 -13.36 -2.23 -3.39
CA ARG A 27 -14.06 -3.24 -2.58
C ARG A 27 -14.18 -2.76 -1.15
N ARG A 28 -15.28 -3.11 -0.49
CA ARG A 28 -15.53 -2.80 0.93
C ARG A 28 -16.03 -4.05 1.63
N PHE A 29 -15.43 -4.36 2.76
CA PHE A 29 -15.81 -5.50 3.59
C PHE A 29 -15.37 -5.27 5.03
N GLY A 30 -15.76 -6.20 5.92
CA GLY A 30 -15.56 -6.04 7.35
C GLY A 30 -16.71 -5.26 8.01
N ALA A 31 -16.72 -5.31 9.32
CA ALA A 31 -17.71 -4.66 10.15
C ALA A 31 -17.08 -4.26 11.48
N GLY A 32 -17.54 -3.16 12.04
CA GLY A 32 -17.07 -2.67 13.34
C GLY A 32 -17.30 -1.18 13.49
N SER A 33 -17.00 -0.66 14.67
CA SER A 33 -17.13 0.76 15.02
C SER A 33 -15.83 1.56 14.81
N GLY A 34 -14.73 0.90 14.43
CA GLY A 34 -13.48 1.57 14.15
C GLY A 34 -13.55 2.46 12.90
N HIS A 35 -12.61 3.39 12.79
CA HIS A 35 -12.49 4.18 11.57
C HIS A 35 -12.24 3.26 10.37
N PRO A 36 -12.85 3.53 9.19
CA PRO A 36 -12.56 2.78 7.98
C PRO A 36 -11.06 2.82 7.67
N LEU A 37 -10.51 1.69 7.20
CA LEU A 37 -9.13 1.57 6.77
C LEU A 37 -9.07 1.53 5.24
N LEU A 38 -8.51 2.57 4.65
CA LEU A 38 -8.24 2.66 3.22
C LEU A 38 -6.88 2.04 2.89
N LEU A 39 -6.85 1.12 1.93
CA LEU A 39 -5.63 0.48 1.46
C LEU A 39 -5.22 1.00 0.09
N LEU A 40 -3.97 1.48 -0.01
CA LEU A 40 -3.35 2.02 -1.22
C LEU A 40 -2.25 1.08 -1.72
N GLN A 41 -2.38 0.65 -2.97
CA GLN A 41 -1.62 -0.45 -3.55
C GLN A 41 -0.22 -0.05 -4.01
N HIS A 42 0.63 -1.05 -4.23
CA HIS A 42 1.98 -0.94 -4.79
C HIS A 42 1.98 -0.67 -6.30
N PHE A 43 3.19 -0.48 -6.86
CA PHE A 43 3.45 -0.35 -8.29
C PHE A 43 2.78 -1.45 -9.11
N THR A 44 1.99 -1.08 -10.10
CA THR A 44 1.17 -1.94 -10.98
C THR A 44 0.16 -2.85 -10.29
N GLY A 45 0.04 -2.78 -8.97
CA GLY A 45 -0.90 -3.58 -8.20
C GLY A 45 -2.35 -3.18 -8.44
N THR A 46 -3.24 -4.18 -8.43
CA THR A 46 -4.69 -4.05 -8.53
C THR A 46 -5.37 -4.45 -7.22
N LEU A 47 -6.70 -4.37 -7.14
CA LEU A 47 -7.46 -4.86 -5.97
C LEU A 47 -7.11 -6.32 -5.62
N ASP A 48 -6.71 -7.13 -6.61
CA ASP A 48 -6.40 -8.55 -6.44
C ASP A 48 -5.00 -8.84 -5.89
N ASN A 49 -4.17 -7.81 -5.70
CA ASN A 49 -2.83 -7.96 -5.11
C ASN A 49 -2.81 -7.81 -3.58
N TRP A 50 -3.95 -7.53 -2.96
CA TRP A 50 -4.06 -7.55 -1.51
C TRP A 50 -4.25 -8.96 -0.97
N ASP A 51 -3.35 -9.38 -0.09
CA ASP A 51 -3.37 -10.68 0.57
C ASP A 51 -4.56 -10.77 1.56
N PRO A 52 -5.47 -11.75 1.40
CA PRO A 52 -6.55 -11.96 2.36
C PRO A 52 -6.03 -12.23 3.79
N ALA A 53 -4.84 -12.83 3.96
CA ALA A 53 -4.25 -13.02 5.28
C ALA A 53 -3.82 -11.71 5.98
N VAL A 54 -3.75 -10.60 5.24
CA VAL A 54 -3.56 -9.26 5.79
C VAL A 54 -4.88 -8.53 5.94
N THR A 55 -5.71 -8.53 4.91
CA THR A 55 -6.91 -7.68 4.86
C THR A 55 -8.05 -8.20 5.72
N ASP A 56 -8.26 -9.52 5.79
CA ASP A 56 -9.40 -10.10 6.52
C ASP A 56 -9.23 -9.98 8.05
N PRO A 57 -8.04 -10.22 8.65
CA PRO A 57 -7.82 -9.88 10.06
C PRO A 57 -8.07 -8.40 10.35
N LEU A 58 -7.56 -7.47 9.52
CA LEU A 58 -7.78 -6.03 9.69
C LEU A 58 -9.25 -5.63 9.55
N ALA A 59 -10.05 -6.42 8.83
CA ALA A 59 -11.48 -6.22 8.66
C ALA A 59 -12.33 -6.75 9.83
N SER A 60 -11.74 -7.41 10.81
CA SER A 60 -12.48 -7.97 11.95
C SER A 60 -13.06 -6.91 12.87
N GLY A 61 -12.40 -5.77 13.02
CA GLY A 61 -12.80 -4.68 13.93
C GLY A 61 -13.22 -3.39 13.24
N ARG A 62 -13.14 -3.32 11.90
CA ARG A 62 -13.41 -2.11 11.11
C ARG A 62 -13.80 -2.45 9.68
N GLU A 63 -14.29 -1.46 8.96
CA GLU A 63 -14.44 -1.56 7.53
C GLU A 63 -13.08 -1.40 6.85
N VAL A 64 -12.75 -2.30 5.91
CA VAL A 64 -11.60 -2.21 5.01
C VAL A 64 -12.08 -1.79 3.63
N ILE A 65 -11.39 -0.84 3.02
CA ILE A 65 -11.66 -0.32 1.69
C ILE A 65 -10.41 -0.51 0.84
N LEU A 66 -10.49 -1.39 -0.16
CA LEU A 66 -9.48 -1.53 -1.20
C LEU A 66 -9.79 -0.54 -2.31
N PHE A 67 -8.85 0.33 -2.62
CA PHE A 67 -9.00 1.35 -3.67
C PHE A 67 -8.21 0.97 -4.92
N GLU A 68 -8.85 1.12 -6.08
CA GLU A 68 -8.21 0.98 -7.38
C GLU A 68 -7.89 2.36 -7.95
N SER A 69 -6.62 2.63 -8.20
CA SER A 69 -6.14 3.92 -8.70
C SER A 69 -6.74 4.26 -10.07
N ALA A 70 -6.88 5.56 -10.37
CA ALA A 70 -7.32 6.01 -11.70
C ALA A 70 -6.44 5.40 -12.81
N GLY A 71 -7.06 4.87 -13.85
CA GLY A 71 -6.39 4.22 -14.97
C GLY A 71 -5.81 2.83 -14.68
N VAL A 72 -6.07 2.24 -13.50
CA VAL A 72 -5.65 0.90 -13.10
C VAL A 72 -6.87 -0.01 -13.00
N GLY A 73 -6.71 -1.29 -13.36
CA GLY A 73 -7.78 -2.28 -13.27
C GLY A 73 -9.02 -1.85 -14.05
N ARG A 74 -10.15 -1.79 -13.36
CA ARG A 74 -11.42 -1.31 -13.93
C ARG A 74 -11.75 0.15 -13.61
N SER A 75 -10.85 0.88 -12.94
CA SER A 75 -10.99 2.32 -12.79
C SER A 75 -10.74 3.03 -14.12
N THR A 76 -11.59 4.01 -14.46
CA THR A 76 -11.42 4.83 -15.67
C THR A 76 -10.37 5.93 -15.47
N GLY A 77 -10.14 6.72 -16.52
CA GLY A 77 -9.17 7.82 -16.51
C GLY A 77 -7.77 7.35 -16.91
N GLN A 78 -6.79 8.12 -16.52
CA GLN A 78 -5.37 7.84 -16.77
C GLN A 78 -4.58 7.87 -15.47
N VAL A 79 -3.53 7.07 -15.38
CA VAL A 79 -2.61 7.09 -14.24
C VAL A 79 -1.84 8.40 -14.25
N PRO A 80 -1.94 9.23 -13.19
CA PRO A 80 -1.12 10.44 -13.10
C PRO A 80 0.39 10.09 -13.01
N PRO A 81 1.26 10.85 -13.70
CA PRO A 81 2.70 10.60 -13.64
C PRO A 81 3.39 11.19 -12.39
N THR A 82 2.63 11.69 -11.42
CA THR A 82 3.12 12.30 -10.18
C THR A 82 2.37 11.76 -8.97
N ILE A 83 3.04 11.69 -7.82
CA ILE A 83 2.41 11.28 -6.55
C ILE A 83 1.30 12.26 -6.14
N GLY A 84 1.50 13.57 -6.35
CA GLY A 84 0.48 14.59 -6.08
C GLY A 84 -0.80 14.37 -6.90
N GLY A 85 -0.66 14.06 -8.18
CA GLY A 85 -1.81 13.72 -9.03
C GLY A 85 -2.54 12.46 -8.54
N MET A 86 -1.82 11.43 -8.11
CA MET A 86 -2.42 10.22 -7.55
C MET A 86 -3.16 10.52 -6.24
N ALA A 87 -2.57 11.31 -5.34
CA ALA A 87 -3.20 11.73 -4.08
C ALA A 87 -4.50 12.51 -4.31
N THR A 88 -4.53 13.39 -5.32
CA THR A 88 -5.74 14.12 -5.73
C THR A 88 -6.88 13.16 -6.07
N HIS A 89 -6.62 12.07 -6.80
CA HIS A 89 -7.62 11.06 -7.13
C HIS A 89 -8.12 10.30 -5.90
N VAL A 90 -7.24 9.95 -4.96
CA VAL A 90 -7.67 9.29 -3.71
C VAL A 90 -8.55 10.22 -2.88
N LEU A 91 -8.19 11.49 -2.76
CA LEU A 91 -9.00 12.49 -2.04
C LEU A 91 -10.37 12.69 -2.69
N ALA A 92 -10.44 12.74 -4.03
CA ALA A 92 -11.69 12.80 -4.76
C ALA A 92 -12.55 11.53 -4.55
N PHE A 93 -11.94 10.34 -4.50
CA PHE A 93 -12.62 9.10 -4.16
C PHE A 93 -13.23 9.13 -2.74
N LEU A 94 -12.49 9.62 -1.75
CA LEU A 94 -13.00 9.79 -0.37
C LEU A 94 -14.19 10.74 -0.35
N ASP A 95 -14.15 11.84 -1.11
CA ASP A 95 -15.25 12.79 -1.23
C ASP A 95 -16.48 12.14 -1.86
N GLY A 96 -16.29 11.33 -2.90
CA GLY A 96 -17.37 10.54 -3.52
C GLY A 96 -18.02 9.58 -2.54
N LEU A 97 -17.25 8.90 -1.70
CA LEU A 97 -17.76 8.05 -0.63
C LEU A 97 -18.32 8.82 0.57
N ARG A 98 -18.18 10.14 0.61
CA ARG A 98 -18.52 11.02 1.74
C ARG A 98 -17.78 10.63 3.04
N LEU A 99 -16.58 10.11 2.90
CA LEU A 99 -15.70 9.77 4.01
C LEU A 99 -14.85 10.99 4.38
N LYS A 100 -15.14 11.60 5.53
CA LYS A 100 -14.42 12.79 6.00
C LYS A 100 -13.05 12.44 6.55
N THR A 101 -12.93 11.29 7.22
CA THR A 101 -11.69 10.83 7.87
C THR A 101 -11.63 9.31 7.84
N CYS A 102 -10.45 8.77 7.56
CA CYS A 102 -10.16 7.33 7.61
C CYS A 102 -8.74 7.09 8.13
N ASP A 103 -8.43 5.84 8.44
CA ASP A 103 -7.06 5.36 8.55
C ASP A 103 -6.56 4.96 7.17
N VAL A 104 -5.24 5.02 6.95
CA VAL A 104 -4.65 4.66 5.65
C VAL A 104 -3.52 3.66 5.85
N LEU A 105 -3.55 2.56 5.09
CA LEU A 105 -2.42 1.67 4.89
C LEU A 105 -1.91 1.86 3.47
N GLY A 106 -0.72 2.42 3.32
CA GLY A 106 -0.05 2.59 2.04
C GLY A 106 1.12 1.62 1.90
N PHE A 107 1.07 0.75 0.88
CA PHE A 107 2.15 -0.16 0.57
C PHE A 107 2.94 0.36 -0.64
N SER A 108 4.27 0.48 -0.50
CA SER A 108 5.18 0.90 -1.58
C SER A 108 4.77 2.27 -2.17
N LEU A 109 4.40 2.34 -3.44
CA LEU A 109 3.83 3.52 -4.10
C LEU A 109 2.68 4.13 -3.28
N GLY A 110 1.79 3.28 -2.75
CA GLY A 110 0.65 3.71 -1.95
C GLY A 110 1.06 4.45 -0.67
N GLY A 111 2.24 4.15 -0.13
CA GLY A 111 2.78 4.87 1.04
C GLY A 111 3.25 6.29 0.71
N MET A 112 3.75 6.53 -0.50
CA MET A 112 4.08 7.87 -0.98
C MET A 112 2.80 8.69 -1.21
N VAL A 113 1.79 8.06 -1.82
CA VAL A 113 0.46 8.66 -2.00
C VAL A 113 -0.17 9.03 -0.66
N ALA A 114 -0.09 8.16 0.36
CA ALA A 114 -0.61 8.44 1.70
C ALA A 114 0.08 9.65 2.35
N GLN A 115 1.41 9.78 2.22
CA GLN A 115 2.16 10.95 2.70
C GLN A 115 1.68 12.22 2.02
N GLN A 116 1.51 12.20 0.69
CA GLN A 116 1.05 13.35 -0.06
C GLN A 116 -0.40 13.73 0.31
N MET A 117 -1.29 12.76 0.50
CA MET A 117 -2.65 13.01 0.99
C MET A 117 -2.64 13.73 2.36
N ALA A 118 -1.74 13.34 3.27
CA ALA A 118 -1.61 13.98 4.58
C ALA A 118 -1.14 15.44 4.47
N LEU A 119 -0.29 15.75 3.49
CA LEU A 119 0.16 17.11 3.20
C LEU A 119 -0.94 17.97 2.56
N ASP A 120 -1.72 17.39 1.64
CA ASP A 120 -2.76 18.10 0.89
C ASP A 120 -4.04 18.29 1.71
N ARG A 121 -4.42 17.28 2.52
CA ARG A 121 -5.63 17.30 3.34
C ARG A 121 -5.42 16.51 4.65
N SER A 122 -4.72 17.10 5.60
CA SER A 122 -4.38 16.46 6.89
C SER A 122 -5.60 15.88 7.62
N SER A 123 -6.76 16.54 7.56
CA SER A 123 -8.00 16.10 8.22
C SER A 123 -8.62 14.83 7.62
N ALA A 124 -8.21 14.42 6.43
CA ALA A 124 -8.71 13.20 5.80
C ALA A 124 -8.12 11.92 6.43
N ILE A 125 -7.02 12.03 7.15
CA ILE A 125 -6.28 10.89 7.69
C ILE A 125 -6.15 11.00 9.20
N ARG A 126 -6.58 9.96 9.93
CA ARG A 126 -6.40 9.86 11.37
C ARG A 126 -5.05 9.24 11.73
N ARG A 127 -4.73 8.08 11.14
CA ARG A 127 -3.49 7.33 11.34
C ARG A 127 -2.99 6.76 10.02
N MET A 128 -1.69 6.57 9.90
CA MET A 128 -1.09 5.94 8.71
C MET A 128 -0.24 4.73 9.07
N ILE A 129 -0.33 3.69 8.25
CA ILE A 129 0.62 2.57 8.21
C ILE A 129 1.33 2.66 6.87
N LEU A 130 2.64 2.89 6.91
CA LEU A 130 3.50 3.06 5.73
C LEU A 130 4.41 1.84 5.60
N VAL A 131 4.20 1.01 4.60
CA VAL A 131 4.91 -0.26 4.43
C VAL A 131 5.76 -0.24 3.17
N GLY A 132 7.06 -0.58 3.29
CA GLY A 132 7.97 -0.71 2.14
C GLY A 132 8.00 0.55 1.28
N THR A 133 8.06 1.72 1.87
CA THR A 133 7.95 3.01 1.17
C THR A 133 9.06 3.99 1.56
N ALA A 134 9.09 5.14 0.91
CA ALA A 134 10.13 6.15 1.09
C ALA A 134 9.55 7.55 1.28
N PRO A 135 10.27 8.45 1.95
CA PRO A 135 9.96 9.89 1.94
C PRO A 135 10.24 10.51 0.58
N ARG A 136 9.70 11.70 0.31
CA ARG A 136 10.17 12.52 -0.81
C ARG A 136 11.66 12.86 -0.61
N GLY A 137 12.46 12.70 -1.67
CA GLY A 137 13.91 12.81 -1.59
C GLY A 137 14.58 11.61 -0.91
N GLY A 138 13.88 10.47 -0.83
CA GLY A 138 14.48 9.19 -0.46
C GLY A 138 15.51 8.73 -1.49
N GLU A 139 16.16 7.60 -1.26
CA GLU A 139 17.23 7.09 -2.11
C GLU A 139 16.91 5.69 -2.65
N ASP A 140 17.40 5.41 -3.84
CA ASP A 140 17.30 4.09 -4.49
C ASP A 140 15.86 3.59 -4.67
N ILE A 141 14.90 4.50 -4.88
CA ILE A 141 13.48 4.18 -4.98
C ILE A 141 13.18 3.55 -6.33
N MET A 142 12.86 2.26 -6.32
CA MET A 142 12.49 1.52 -7.54
C MET A 142 13.55 1.56 -8.64
N HIS A 143 14.81 1.54 -8.27
CA HIS A 143 15.92 1.35 -9.21
C HIS A 143 15.98 -0.14 -9.61
N LEU A 144 15.26 -0.48 -10.70
CA LEU A 144 15.02 -1.85 -11.15
C LEU A 144 16.21 -2.48 -11.88
N ASP A 145 17.27 -1.73 -12.11
CA ASP A 145 18.52 -2.18 -12.69
C ASP A 145 19.47 -2.89 -11.71
N LYS A 146 19.10 -2.95 -10.42
CA LYS A 146 19.79 -3.77 -9.43
C LYS A 146 19.83 -5.22 -9.91
N PRO A 147 20.98 -5.94 -9.84
CA PRO A 147 21.16 -7.23 -10.50
C PRO A 147 20.07 -8.26 -10.21
N ARG A 148 19.64 -8.34 -8.95
CA ARG A 148 18.57 -9.28 -8.55
C ARG A 148 17.21 -8.91 -9.14
N LEU A 149 16.83 -7.63 -9.08
CA LEU A 149 15.56 -7.16 -9.62
C LEU A 149 15.54 -7.29 -11.15
N ALA A 150 16.59 -6.86 -11.83
CA ALA A 150 16.73 -6.93 -13.28
C ALA A 150 16.65 -8.37 -13.80
N GLN A 151 17.17 -9.36 -13.04
CA GLN A 151 17.11 -10.77 -13.40
C GLN A 151 15.67 -11.33 -13.44
N HIS A 152 14.76 -10.75 -12.66
CA HIS A 152 13.39 -11.25 -12.51
C HIS A 152 12.36 -10.39 -13.24
N ILE A 153 12.54 -9.07 -13.23
CA ILE A 153 11.65 -8.14 -13.92
C ILE A 153 11.88 -8.24 -15.42
N GLY A 154 10.80 -8.49 -16.17
CA GLY A 154 10.88 -8.69 -17.62
C GLY A 154 11.37 -10.08 -18.04
N ASN A 155 11.60 -11.01 -17.12
CA ASN A 155 11.96 -12.38 -17.43
C ASN A 155 10.76 -13.12 -18.07
N PRO A 156 10.85 -13.54 -19.34
CA PRO A 156 9.72 -14.18 -20.04
C PRO A 156 9.30 -15.53 -19.45
N LYS A 157 10.16 -16.15 -18.63
CA LYS A 157 9.86 -17.39 -17.91
C LYS A 157 9.08 -17.18 -16.63
N LEU A 158 9.03 -15.94 -16.11
CA LEU A 158 8.26 -15.56 -14.93
C LEU A 158 7.04 -14.75 -15.37
N GLN A 159 5.86 -15.30 -15.19
CA GLN A 159 4.61 -14.63 -15.57
C GLN A 159 3.69 -14.44 -14.35
N GLY A 160 2.86 -13.39 -14.43
CA GLY A 160 1.86 -13.10 -13.40
C GLY A 160 2.50 -12.92 -12.01
N TYR A 161 1.93 -13.57 -11.03
CA TYR A 161 2.36 -13.45 -9.63
C TYR A 161 3.71 -14.11 -9.30
N ALA A 162 4.24 -14.98 -10.18
CA ALA A 162 5.55 -15.58 -9.95
C ALA A 162 6.70 -14.55 -9.89
N VAL A 163 6.53 -13.40 -10.57
CA VAL A 163 7.47 -12.27 -10.45
C VAL A 163 7.45 -11.72 -9.04
N LEU A 164 6.27 -11.54 -8.43
CA LEU A 164 6.13 -10.99 -7.07
C LEU A 164 6.85 -11.84 -6.03
N GLN A 165 6.79 -13.18 -6.14
CA GLN A 165 7.54 -14.06 -5.24
C GLN A 165 9.05 -13.75 -5.27
N LYS A 166 9.60 -13.43 -6.44
CA LYS A 166 11.03 -13.20 -6.63
C LYS A 166 11.49 -11.81 -6.21
N ILE A 167 10.63 -10.80 -6.30
CA ILE A 167 11.01 -9.41 -6.01
C ILE A 167 10.53 -8.93 -4.64
N PHE A 168 9.49 -9.56 -4.06
CA PHE A 168 8.95 -9.17 -2.75
C PHE A 168 9.58 -9.95 -1.59
N PHE A 169 10.03 -11.18 -1.84
CA PHE A 169 10.52 -12.09 -0.81
C PHE A 169 12.02 -12.31 -0.97
N ASP A 170 12.73 -12.50 0.14
CA ASP A 170 14.15 -12.81 0.11
C ASP A 170 14.41 -14.20 -0.51
N LEU A 171 15.65 -14.48 -0.90
CA LEU A 171 16.01 -15.74 -1.56
C LEU A 171 16.21 -16.91 -0.58
N THR A 172 16.03 -16.71 0.70
CA THR A 172 16.10 -17.77 1.70
C THR A 172 14.96 -18.78 1.51
N PRO A 173 15.14 -20.06 1.88
CA PRO A 173 14.06 -21.05 1.77
C PRO A 173 12.78 -20.64 2.50
N SER A 174 12.91 -20.05 3.71
CA SER A 174 11.78 -19.56 4.53
C SER A 174 10.99 -18.46 3.82
N SER A 175 11.68 -17.44 3.32
CA SER A 175 11.05 -16.31 2.63
C SER A 175 10.41 -16.73 1.30
N GLN A 176 11.08 -17.61 0.52
CA GLN A 176 10.50 -18.13 -0.73
C GLN A 176 9.28 -19.03 -0.49
N ALA A 177 9.26 -19.81 0.60
CA ALA A 177 8.08 -20.60 0.98
C ALA A 177 6.90 -19.67 1.36
N ALA A 178 7.16 -18.61 2.14
CA ALA A 178 6.16 -17.60 2.46
C ALA A 178 5.63 -16.88 1.20
N GLY A 179 6.51 -16.61 0.23
CA GLY A 179 6.13 -16.06 -1.07
C GLY A 179 5.24 -16.99 -1.88
N GLY A 180 5.50 -18.29 -1.87
CA GLY A 180 4.61 -19.29 -2.46
C GLY A 180 3.22 -19.30 -1.85
N ALA A 181 3.15 -19.34 -0.51
CA ALA A 181 1.90 -19.28 0.24
C ALA A 181 1.12 -17.96 -0.01
N PHE A 182 1.81 -16.84 -0.11
CA PHE A 182 1.21 -15.56 -0.51
C PHE A 182 0.52 -15.64 -1.87
N ILE A 183 1.18 -16.21 -2.88
CA ILE A 183 0.59 -16.36 -4.22
C ILE A 183 -0.65 -17.28 -4.17
N GLU A 184 -0.58 -18.40 -3.42
CA GLU A 184 -1.72 -19.29 -3.24
C GLU A 184 -2.93 -18.56 -2.65
N ARG A 185 -2.71 -17.68 -1.67
CA ARG A 185 -3.77 -16.84 -1.08
C ARG A 185 -4.36 -15.84 -2.07
N LEU A 186 -3.52 -15.17 -2.88
CA LEU A 186 -4.00 -14.26 -3.94
C LEU A 186 -4.84 -14.98 -5.01
N MET A 187 -4.58 -16.26 -5.23
CA MET A 187 -5.31 -17.08 -6.19
C MET A 187 -6.62 -17.67 -5.64
N GLN A 188 -6.96 -17.44 -4.37
CA GLN A 188 -8.23 -17.90 -3.78
C GLN A 188 -9.44 -17.18 -4.40
N ARG A 189 -9.32 -15.89 -4.70
CA ARG A 189 -10.37 -15.18 -5.42
C ARG A 189 -10.45 -15.68 -6.86
N LYS A 190 -11.61 -16.26 -7.26
CA LYS A 190 -11.83 -16.84 -8.59
C LYS A 190 -12.69 -15.98 -9.49
N ALA A 191 -13.65 -15.27 -8.92
CA ALA A 191 -14.60 -14.45 -9.65
C ALA A 191 -14.30 -12.96 -9.48
N ASP A 192 -14.79 -12.14 -10.41
CA ASP A 192 -14.73 -10.67 -10.34
C ASP A 192 -13.29 -10.15 -10.15
N ARG A 193 -12.35 -10.75 -10.89
CA ARG A 193 -10.93 -10.36 -10.85
C ARG A 193 -10.66 -9.14 -11.71
N GLU A 194 -9.65 -8.36 -11.29
CA GLU A 194 -9.18 -7.20 -12.03
C GLU A 194 -8.31 -7.61 -13.23
N PRO A 195 -8.35 -6.87 -14.33
CA PRO A 195 -7.38 -7.01 -15.40
C PRO A 195 -5.97 -6.64 -14.90
N VAL A 196 -4.97 -7.32 -15.43
CA VAL A 196 -3.55 -7.05 -15.11
C VAL A 196 -3.16 -5.67 -15.67
N SER A 197 -2.42 -4.90 -14.89
CA SER A 197 -1.90 -3.60 -15.31
C SER A 197 -0.98 -3.72 -16.53
N GLY A 198 -1.22 -2.85 -17.52
CA GLY A 198 -0.42 -2.81 -18.75
C GLY A 198 0.81 -1.90 -18.67
N ALA A 199 1.59 -1.87 -19.75
CA ALA A 199 2.81 -1.08 -19.85
C ALA A 199 2.63 0.42 -19.62
N ALA A 200 1.50 0.99 -20.04
CA ALA A 200 1.20 2.42 -19.84
C ALA A 200 1.06 2.78 -18.35
N VAL A 201 0.43 1.89 -17.54
CA VAL A 201 0.35 2.03 -16.09
C VAL A 201 1.74 2.03 -15.48
N ALA A 202 2.56 1.03 -15.84
CA ALA A 202 3.92 0.91 -15.34
C ALA A 202 4.77 2.15 -15.67
N GLN A 203 4.67 2.67 -16.90
CA GLN A 203 5.41 3.83 -17.34
C GLN A 203 5.04 5.10 -16.56
N ALA A 204 3.75 5.36 -16.36
CA ALA A 204 3.27 6.52 -15.60
C ALA A 204 3.69 6.44 -14.13
N GLN A 205 3.54 5.27 -13.50
CA GLN A 205 3.95 5.06 -12.12
C GLN A 205 5.48 5.13 -11.94
N MET A 206 6.28 4.66 -12.92
CA MET A 206 7.74 4.85 -12.89
C MET A 206 8.14 6.33 -12.97
N ALA A 207 7.40 7.13 -13.73
CA ALA A 207 7.63 8.58 -13.76
C ALA A 207 7.36 9.22 -12.38
N SER A 208 6.33 8.74 -11.65
CA SER A 208 6.00 9.25 -10.32
C SER A 208 7.06 8.93 -9.25
N PHE A 209 7.79 7.83 -9.34
CA PHE A 209 8.92 7.55 -8.44
C PHE A 209 10.06 8.54 -8.65
N ARG A 210 10.38 8.90 -9.90
CA ARG A 210 11.41 9.90 -10.21
C ARG A 210 11.00 11.30 -9.73
N ASP A 211 9.72 11.66 -9.87
CA ASP A 211 9.15 12.89 -9.30
C ASP A 211 9.27 12.89 -7.77
N TRP A 212 9.09 11.74 -7.12
CA TRP A 212 9.18 11.61 -5.67
C TRP A 212 10.61 11.64 -5.14
N GLU A 213 11.59 11.09 -5.85
CA GLU A 213 13.02 11.22 -5.52
C GLU A 213 13.50 12.66 -5.64
N ALA A 214 12.95 13.42 -6.60
CA ALA A 214 13.28 14.82 -6.76
C ALA A 214 12.66 15.66 -5.62
N PHE A 215 13.44 16.59 -5.08
CA PHE A 215 12.99 17.53 -4.07
C PHE A 215 13.67 18.89 -4.23
N THR A 216 13.05 19.91 -3.70
CA THR A 216 13.60 21.27 -3.61
C THR A 216 13.57 21.75 -2.17
N GLY A 217 14.55 22.56 -1.77
CA GLY A 217 14.65 23.05 -0.40
C GLY A 217 15.32 22.04 0.54
N GLU A 218 14.92 22.05 1.81
CA GLU A 218 15.46 21.15 2.83
C GLU A 218 14.93 19.72 2.65
N ARG A 219 15.83 18.75 2.59
CA ARG A 219 15.48 17.34 2.48
C ARG A 219 14.63 16.91 3.68
N PHE A 220 13.55 16.17 3.41
CA PHE A 220 12.58 15.68 4.41
C PHE A 220 11.77 16.77 5.15
N ALA A 221 11.82 18.04 4.72
CA ALA A 221 11.03 19.10 5.34
C ALA A 221 9.52 18.82 5.35
N ASP A 222 9.02 18.14 4.31
CA ASP A 222 7.61 17.75 4.20
C ASP A 222 7.17 16.81 5.34
N LEU A 223 8.04 15.92 5.82
CA LEU A 223 7.72 14.99 6.90
C LEU A 223 7.38 15.69 8.21
N LYS A 224 8.01 16.83 8.50
CA LYS A 224 7.74 17.63 9.71
C LYS A 224 6.31 18.18 9.76
N ARG A 225 5.61 18.20 8.62
CA ARG A 225 4.23 18.68 8.48
C ARG A 225 3.18 17.58 8.63
N ILE A 226 3.61 16.31 8.61
CA ILE A 226 2.73 15.15 8.79
C ILE A 226 2.65 14.85 10.28
N LEU A 227 1.59 15.31 10.92
CA LEU A 227 1.42 15.24 12.38
C LEU A 227 0.65 13.99 12.84
N GLN A 228 0.08 13.23 11.92
CA GLN A 228 -0.63 11.99 12.21
C GLN A 228 0.32 10.97 12.86
N PRO A 229 -0.19 10.10 13.76
CA PRO A 229 0.54 8.92 14.16
C PRO A 229 0.84 8.01 12.96
N VAL A 230 2.09 7.55 12.84
CA VAL A 230 2.55 6.71 11.73
C VAL A 230 3.23 5.44 12.24
N LEU A 231 2.79 4.29 11.76
CA LEU A 231 3.53 3.03 11.86
C LEU A 231 4.28 2.81 10.55
N VAL A 232 5.60 2.89 10.60
CA VAL A 232 6.48 2.60 9.46
C VAL A 232 6.91 1.14 9.55
N VAL A 233 6.80 0.38 8.45
CA VAL A 233 7.11 -1.05 8.41
C VAL A 233 7.97 -1.38 7.20
N ASN A 234 9.01 -2.19 7.35
CA ASN A 234 9.78 -2.69 6.21
C ASN A 234 10.48 -4.02 6.49
N GLY A 235 10.85 -4.74 5.43
CA GLY A 235 11.82 -5.83 5.49
C GLY A 235 13.25 -5.31 5.45
N ILE A 236 14.15 -5.92 6.23
CA ILE A 236 15.55 -5.43 6.30
C ILE A 236 16.32 -5.60 4.99
N HIS A 237 15.89 -6.51 4.11
CA HIS A 237 16.52 -6.81 2.83
C HIS A 237 15.70 -6.28 1.64
N ASP A 238 14.87 -5.25 1.85
CA ASP A 238 14.12 -4.64 0.76
C ASP A 238 15.05 -3.97 -0.26
N GLU A 239 15.12 -4.53 -1.47
CA GLU A 239 15.92 -4.00 -2.58
C GLU A 239 15.14 -3.04 -3.48
N MET A 240 13.80 -3.07 -3.43
CA MET A 240 12.96 -2.17 -4.24
C MET A 240 12.94 -0.76 -3.63
N ILE A 241 12.74 -0.69 -2.32
CA ILE A 241 12.80 0.54 -1.53
C ILE A 241 13.59 0.23 -0.25
N PRO A 242 14.90 0.48 -0.24
CA PRO A 242 15.78 0.09 0.86
C PRO A 242 15.30 0.57 2.23
N VAL A 243 15.50 -0.29 3.25
CA VAL A 243 15.08 -0.04 4.64
C VAL A 243 15.60 1.28 5.22
N ALA A 244 16.70 1.84 4.68
CA ALA A 244 17.20 3.16 5.03
C ALA A 244 16.13 4.25 4.87
N ASN A 245 15.27 4.13 3.85
CA ASN A 245 14.14 5.06 3.66
C ASN A 245 13.14 5.02 4.81
N SER A 246 12.88 3.83 5.35
CA SER A 246 12.01 3.67 6.52
C SER A 246 12.61 4.25 7.79
N TYR A 247 13.93 4.17 7.95
CA TYR A 247 14.64 4.87 9.02
C TYR A 247 14.48 6.39 8.89
N TRP A 248 14.68 6.96 7.68
CA TRP A 248 14.49 8.40 7.48
C TRP A 248 13.06 8.84 7.70
N LEU A 249 12.06 8.04 7.30
CA LEU A 249 10.66 8.29 7.64
C LEU A 249 10.49 8.39 9.16
N SER A 250 10.93 7.38 9.91
CA SER A 250 10.74 7.35 11.37
C SER A 250 11.54 8.42 12.10
N ALA A 251 12.70 8.82 11.59
CA ALA A 251 13.56 9.83 12.19
C ALA A 251 13.09 11.28 11.96
N ASN A 252 12.29 11.52 10.90
CA ASN A 252 11.86 12.87 10.51
C ASN A 252 10.35 13.12 10.66
N LEU A 253 9.53 12.08 10.81
CA LEU A 253 8.13 12.21 11.16
C LEU A 253 7.99 12.54 12.65
N PRO A 254 7.20 13.54 13.06
CA PRO A 254 7.06 13.93 14.47
C PRO A 254 6.47 12.84 15.37
N ASN A 255 5.71 11.91 14.81
CA ASN A 255 4.93 10.92 15.56
C ASN A 255 4.95 9.55 14.86
N ALA A 256 6.13 8.92 14.81
CA ALA A 256 6.32 7.66 14.10
C ALA A 256 7.01 6.58 14.93
N VAL A 257 6.65 5.33 14.66
CA VAL A 257 7.31 4.11 15.17
C VAL A 257 7.76 3.28 13.98
N LEU A 258 8.95 2.71 14.04
CA LEU A 258 9.50 1.83 13.01
C LEU A 258 9.47 0.37 13.47
N LEU A 259 8.91 -0.49 12.64
CA LEU A 259 8.92 -1.95 12.76
C LEU A 259 9.68 -2.54 11.57
N THR A 260 10.69 -3.34 11.83
CA THR A 260 11.42 -4.06 10.77
C THR A 260 11.32 -5.57 10.95
N TYR A 261 11.25 -6.29 9.84
CA TYR A 261 11.22 -7.75 9.83
C TYR A 261 12.55 -8.32 9.30
N PRO A 262 13.16 -9.29 10.00
CA PRO A 262 14.33 -9.99 9.50
C PRO A 262 13.97 -10.95 8.36
N ASP A 263 14.95 -11.42 7.61
CA ASP A 263 14.77 -12.41 6.52
C ASP A 263 13.63 -12.04 5.56
N SER A 264 13.52 -10.75 5.22
CA SER A 264 12.37 -10.24 4.49
C SER A 264 12.74 -9.08 3.57
N GLY A 265 12.21 -9.15 2.35
CA GLY A 265 12.27 -8.10 1.34
C GLY A 265 11.06 -7.17 1.37
N HIS A 266 10.68 -6.68 0.20
CA HIS A 266 9.61 -5.69 0.00
C HIS A 266 8.24 -6.15 0.51
N GLY A 267 7.94 -7.46 0.41
CA GLY A 267 6.67 -8.07 0.84
C GLY A 267 6.59 -8.46 2.31
N SER A 268 7.30 -7.75 3.19
CA SER A 268 7.39 -8.08 4.63
C SER A 268 6.04 -8.25 5.32
N LEU A 269 5.06 -7.39 4.99
CA LEU A 269 3.69 -7.48 5.54
C LEU A 269 2.96 -8.77 5.14
N PHE A 270 3.31 -9.38 4.01
CA PHE A 270 2.72 -10.63 3.52
C PHE A 270 3.46 -11.84 4.10
N GLN A 271 4.78 -11.76 4.26
CA GLN A 271 5.60 -12.80 4.84
C GLN A 271 5.29 -12.98 6.34
N PHE A 272 5.18 -11.88 7.06
CA PHE A 272 4.93 -11.84 8.50
C PHE A 272 3.49 -11.39 8.82
N HIS A 273 2.52 -11.78 8.00
CA HIS A 273 1.14 -11.28 8.06
C HIS A 273 0.49 -11.38 9.45
N GLU A 274 0.71 -12.46 10.19
CA GLU A 274 0.16 -12.60 11.55
C GLU A 274 0.76 -11.59 12.54
N SER A 275 2.08 -11.40 12.51
CA SER A 275 2.76 -10.41 13.35
C SER A 275 2.39 -9.00 12.93
N PHE A 276 2.38 -8.73 11.62
CA PHE A 276 2.03 -7.44 11.06
C PHE A 276 0.60 -7.02 11.44
N THR A 277 -0.38 -7.90 11.25
CA THR A 277 -1.79 -7.57 11.54
C THR A 277 -2.03 -7.32 13.02
N ARG A 278 -1.39 -8.08 13.94
CA ARG A 278 -1.46 -7.78 15.39
C ARG A 278 -0.90 -6.40 15.72
N GLN A 279 0.26 -6.02 15.16
CA GLN A 279 0.87 -4.71 15.41
C GLN A 279 0.03 -3.58 14.79
N ALA A 280 -0.47 -3.78 13.57
CA ALA A 280 -1.35 -2.85 12.89
C ALA A 280 -2.66 -2.62 13.67
N GLU A 281 -3.29 -3.69 14.14
CA GLU A 281 -4.51 -3.62 14.97
C GLU A 281 -4.27 -2.84 16.27
N ALA A 282 -3.20 -3.17 17.01
CA ALA A 282 -2.84 -2.46 18.23
C ALA A 282 -2.59 -0.96 17.97
N PHE A 283 -1.90 -0.64 16.87
CA PHE A 283 -1.64 0.73 16.47
C PHE A 283 -2.93 1.49 16.09
N LEU A 284 -3.81 0.87 15.31
CA LEU A 284 -5.06 1.49 14.84
C LEU A 284 -6.10 1.63 15.97
N ALA A 285 -6.10 0.75 16.97
CA ALA A 285 -6.99 0.80 18.13
C ALA A 285 -6.52 1.79 19.20
N SER A 286 -5.26 2.20 19.19
CA SER A 286 -4.71 3.11 20.21
C SER A 286 -5.30 4.52 20.07
N ASP A 287 -5.62 5.15 21.20
CA ASP A 287 -5.97 6.58 21.25
C ASP A 287 -4.74 7.47 21.49
N SER A 288 -3.59 6.86 21.83
CA SER A 288 -2.36 7.60 22.13
C SER A 288 -1.65 8.07 20.86
N THR A 289 -1.08 9.26 20.93
CA THR A 289 0.02 9.69 20.05
C THR A 289 1.32 9.14 20.63
N PHE A 290 2.32 8.87 19.78
CA PHE A 290 3.68 8.54 20.24
C PHE A 290 4.48 9.80 20.60
N ALA A 291 3.83 10.97 20.69
CA ALA A 291 4.48 12.22 21.02
C ALA A 291 5.25 12.08 22.35
N PRO A 292 6.51 12.50 22.44
CA PRO A 292 7.23 12.53 23.70
C PRO A 292 6.48 13.43 24.69
N TYR A 293 6.40 12.99 25.93
CA TYR A 293 5.86 13.75 27.05
C TYR A 293 6.69 15.00 27.31
#